data_5e20f4362a6193796c8859731fab9876
#
_entry.id   5e20f4362a6193796c8859731fab9876
#
_cell.length_a   1.000
_cell.length_b   1.000
_cell.length_c   1.000
_cell.angle_alpha   90.00
_cell.angle_beta   90.00
_cell.angle_gamma   90.00
#
_symmetry.space_group_name_H-M   'P 1'
#
loop_
_entity.id
_entity.type
_entity.pdbx_description
1 polymer ?
#
loop_
_entity_poly.entity_id
_entity_poly.type
_entity_poly.pdbx_seq_one_letter_code
_entity_poly.pdbx_strand_id
1 'polypeptide(L)'
;MNMKNLNKTDIGLIGLAVMGENLALNMADKGWNVSVYNRTVPGVEEGVVERFVNGRAKGKKIEGYTDIAEFVTSIAIPRKIMMMVRAGSAVDELMEQLFPHLSEGDILIDGGNSNYEDTNRRVALAEKKGFRFVGAGVSGGEEGALNGASIMPGGSESAWPEVKPILQSIAAKASDGTPCCQWIGPAGSGHFVKMIHNGIEYGDMQLIAEAYWVMKNLLGLDNGQMAEIFADWNEGKLRSYLIEITANIPRHKDKSGGYLIDKILDTAGQKGTGKWSVINAMELGMPLGLIATAVFERSLSAQKGLRETASKQFVCRRSQAVYNKSEMVKDIYSALYASKLVSYAQGFAVLQRASDAFAWNLDLASIARMWRGGCIIRSIFLNDIATAFEAKDKPKHLLLAPYFKNEMQLLLSGWKHLVAQSMKEELPVPAFSSALNYFYSLVSAKLPANMIQAQRDYFGAHTFERTDELRGQFFHENWTGHGGDTKSGTYNV
;
A
#
# COMPACT_ATOMS: atom_id res chain seq x y z
N MET A 1 11.57 -31.77 30.81
CA MET A 1 11.90 -31.48 29.41
C MET A 1 11.67 -32.73 28.58
N ASN A 2 10.66 -32.75 27.72
CA ASN A 2 10.27 -33.96 26.99
C ASN A 2 11.27 -34.19 25.86
N MET A 3 11.98 -35.31 25.87
CA MET A 3 12.98 -35.68 24.83
C MET A 3 12.42 -35.80 23.38
N LYS A 4 11.13 -35.63 23.17
CA LYS A 4 10.47 -35.66 21.85
C LYS A 4 10.66 -34.41 20.97
N ASN A 5 11.24 -33.31 21.51
CA ASN A 5 11.39 -32.06 20.76
C ASN A 5 12.83 -31.74 20.26
N LEU A 6 13.79 -32.65 20.45
CA LEU A 6 15.21 -32.38 20.17
C LEU A 6 15.57 -32.28 18.68
N ASN A 7 14.62 -32.63 17.75
CA ASN A 7 14.82 -32.60 16.31
C ASN A 7 13.66 -31.93 15.55
N LYS A 8 12.91 -31.02 16.16
CA LYS A 8 11.80 -30.32 15.50
C LYS A 8 12.21 -28.90 15.09
N THR A 9 11.71 -28.45 13.96
CA THR A 9 11.93 -27.08 13.49
C THR A 9 11.03 -26.08 14.21
N ASP A 10 11.43 -24.81 14.23
CA ASP A 10 10.73 -23.75 14.95
C ASP A 10 9.53 -23.21 14.18
N ILE A 11 9.61 -23.27 12.84
CA ILE A 11 8.60 -22.76 11.91
C ILE A 11 8.64 -23.52 10.59
N GLY A 12 7.47 -23.71 9.97
CA GLY A 12 7.31 -24.19 8.62
C GLY A 12 7.01 -23.03 7.64
N LEU A 13 7.54 -23.12 6.42
CA LEU A 13 7.21 -22.19 5.34
C LEU A 13 6.79 -22.97 4.10
N ILE A 14 5.63 -22.60 3.54
CA ILE A 14 5.05 -23.20 2.34
C ILE A 14 5.10 -22.23 1.17
N GLY A 15 5.62 -22.66 0.04
CA GLY A 15 5.70 -21.87 -1.20
C GLY A 15 7.08 -21.26 -1.41
N LEU A 16 7.89 -21.91 -2.23
CA LEU A 16 9.28 -21.55 -2.55
C LEU A 16 9.36 -20.76 -3.88
N ALA A 17 8.58 -19.68 -3.97
CA ALA A 17 8.82 -18.63 -4.96
C ALA A 17 9.75 -17.54 -4.36
N VAL A 18 10.02 -16.47 -5.10
CA VAL A 18 11.00 -15.42 -4.74
C VAL A 18 10.86 -14.96 -3.28
N MET A 19 9.65 -14.68 -2.81
CA MET A 19 9.43 -14.20 -1.43
C MET A 19 9.65 -15.30 -0.40
N GLY A 20 9.12 -16.51 -0.65
CA GLY A 20 9.20 -17.63 0.30
C GLY A 20 10.64 -18.11 0.49
N GLU A 21 11.42 -18.30 -0.59
CA GLU A 21 12.83 -18.65 -0.47
C GLU A 21 13.61 -17.64 0.38
N ASN A 22 13.44 -16.34 0.08
CA ASN A 22 14.16 -15.28 0.78
C ASN A 22 13.76 -15.15 2.26
N LEU A 23 12.47 -15.32 2.60
CA LEU A 23 12.03 -15.35 4.00
C LEU A 23 12.59 -16.56 4.75
N ALA A 24 12.61 -17.75 4.13
CA ALA A 24 13.20 -18.95 4.74
C ALA A 24 14.70 -18.76 5.01
N LEU A 25 15.43 -18.17 4.07
CA LEU A 25 16.85 -17.84 4.24
C LEU A 25 17.06 -16.83 5.38
N ASN A 26 16.25 -15.77 5.42
CA ASN A 26 16.31 -14.75 6.48
C ASN A 26 16.04 -15.39 7.86
N MET A 27 15.01 -16.23 7.98
CA MET A 27 14.73 -16.95 9.23
C MET A 27 15.93 -17.80 9.68
N ALA A 28 16.50 -18.58 8.77
CA ALA A 28 17.67 -19.40 9.08
C ALA A 28 18.91 -18.58 9.47
N ASP A 29 19.13 -17.44 8.82
CA ASP A 29 20.23 -16.52 9.15
C ASP A 29 20.04 -15.82 10.50
N LYS A 30 18.81 -15.72 10.99
CA LYS A 30 18.48 -15.28 12.36
C LYS A 30 18.53 -16.41 13.39
N GLY A 31 18.91 -17.62 12.97
CA GLY A 31 19.16 -18.75 13.86
C GLY A 31 18.00 -19.73 14.03
N TRP A 32 16.85 -19.47 13.38
CA TRP A 32 15.69 -20.38 13.44
C TRP A 32 15.92 -21.63 12.59
N ASN A 33 15.39 -22.78 13.08
CA ASN A 33 15.31 -24.00 12.30
C ASN A 33 14.03 -23.98 11.49
N VAL A 34 14.12 -24.12 10.17
CA VAL A 34 12.98 -23.92 9.25
C VAL A 34 12.71 -25.18 8.46
N SER A 35 11.46 -25.65 8.47
CA SER A 35 10.98 -26.63 7.52
C SER A 35 10.40 -25.91 6.31
N VAL A 36 10.74 -26.33 5.09
CA VAL A 36 10.16 -25.77 3.88
C VAL A 36 9.41 -26.84 3.08
N TYR A 37 8.27 -26.45 2.51
CA TYR A 37 7.46 -27.31 1.67
C TYR A 37 7.06 -26.56 0.40
N ASN A 38 7.12 -27.27 -0.73
CA ASN A 38 6.50 -26.85 -1.97
C ASN A 38 5.82 -28.04 -2.61
N ARG A 39 4.61 -27.84 -3.13
CA ARG A 39 3.92 -28.89 -3.90
C ARG A 39 4.72 -29.24 -5.16
N THR A 40 4.58 -30.46 -5.62
CA THR A 40 5.14 -30.88 -6.90
C THR A 40 4.06 -30.81 -7.97
N VAL A 41 4.29 -30.06 -9.04
CA VAL A 41 3.42 -30.00 -10.21
C VAL A 41 4.26 -30.45 -11.42
N PRO A 42 3.94 -31.59 -12.05
CA PRO A 42 4.68 -32.08 -13.18
C PRO A 42 4.84 -31.05 -14.30
N GLY A 43 6.06 -30.88 -14.78
CA GLY A 43 6.39 -29.94 -15.86
C GLY A 43 6.45 -28.45 -15.45
N VAL A 44 6.03 -28.09 -14.23
CA VAL A 44 5.96 -26.69 -13.79
C VAL A 44 6.72 -26.44 -12.47
N GLU A 45 6.47 -27.24 -11.44
CA GLU A 45 7.04 -27.08 -10.09
C GLU A 45 7.75 -28.37 -9.66
N GLU A 46 8.63 -28.93 -10.53
CA GLU A 46 9.40 -30.13 -10.21
C GLU A 46 10.75 -29.78 -9.56
N GLY A 47 11.13 -30.54 -8.54
CA GLY A 47 12.43 -30.44 -7.87
C GLY A 47 12.69 -29.06 -7.23
N VAL A 48 11.66 -28.25 -6.94
CA VAL A 48 11.81 -26.91 -6.33
C VAL A 48 12.47 -27.00 -4.98
N VAL A 49 12.00 -27.90 -4.11
CA VAL A 49 12.55 -28.11 -2.76
C VAL A 49 14.01 -28.54 -2.83
N GLU A 50 14.33 -29.53 -3.65
CA GLU A 50 15.69 -30.06 -3.81
C GLU A 50 16.67 -28.99 -4.31
N ARG A 51 16.25 -28.23 -5.35
CA ARG A 51 17.07 -27.12 -5.87
C ARG A 51 17.35 -26.07 -4.81
N PHE A 52 16.35 -25.71 -4.03
CA PHE A 52 16.48 -24.72 -2.98
C PHE A 52 17.41 -25.20 -1.85
N VAL A 53 17.16 -26.40 -1.30
CA VAL A 53 17.92 -26.96 -0.17
C VAL A 53 19.38 -27.26 -0.56
N ASN A 54 19.61 -27.85 -1.74
CA ASN A 54 20.95 -28.15 -2.24
C ASN A 54 21.69 -26.94 -2.84
N GLY A 55 20.94 -25.86 -3.14
CA GLY A 55 21.44 -24.60 -3.69
C GLY A 55 21.60 -23.50 -2.66
N ARG A 56 20.69 -22.51 -2.69
CA ARG A 56 20.74 -21.29 -1.86
C ARG A 56 20.68 -21.57 -0.35
N ALA A 57 20.02 -22.65 0.06
CA ALA A 57 19.87 -23.03 1.47
C ALA A 57 20.95 -24.00 1.96
N LYS A 58 21.90 -24.42 1.11
CA LYS A 58 22.93 -25.39 1.46
C LYS A 58 23.74 -24.95 2.68
N GLY A 59 23.80 -25.80 3.71
CA GLY A 59 24.50 -25.53 4.94
C GLY A 59 23.77 -24.63 5.95
N LYS A 60 22.54 -24.19 5.63
CA LYS A 60 21.68 -23.45 6.56
C LYS A 60 20.78 -24.41 7.35
N LYS A 61 20.16 -23.92 8.41
CA LYS A 61 19.20 -24.63 9.24
C LYS A 61 17.82 -24.76 8.56
N ILE A 62 17.81 -25.35 7.36
CA ILE A 62 16.62 -25.52 6.53
C ILE A 62 16.48 -26.97 6.12
N GLU A 63 15.32 -27.57 6.39
CA GLU A 63 14.95 -28.93 5.98
C GLU A 63 13.82 -28.88 4.95
N GLY A 64 13.94 -29.65 3.86
CA GLY A 64 13.01 -29.65 2.76
C GLY A 64 12.09 -30.85 2.73
N TYR A 65 10.81 -30.65 2.42
CA TYR A 65 9.76 -31.67 2.35
C TYR A 65 8.93 -31.53 1.07
N THR A 66 8.51 -32.66 0.54
CA THR A 66 7.59 -32.77 -0.60
C THR A 66 6.28 -33.45 -0.24
N ASP A 67 6.20 -34.05 0.96
CA ASP A 67 4.99 -34.58 1.58
C ASP A 67 4.51 -33.64 2.70
N ILE A 68 3.22 -33.30 2.70
CA ILE A 68 2.63 -32.30 3.61
C ILE A 68 2.53 -32.85 5.04
N ALA A 69 2.28 -34.14 5.21
CA ALA A 69 2.18 -34.75 6.55
C ALA A 69 3.54 -34.84 7.23
N GLU A 70 4.59 -35.20 6.49
CA GLU A 70 5.97 -35.20 6.97
C GLU A 70 6.41 -33.76 7.33
N PHE A 71 6.11 -32.79 6.45
CA PHE A 71 6.37 -31.37 6.70
C PHE A 71 5.72 -30.89 8.00
N VAL A 72 4.41 -31.09 8.19
CA VAL A 72 3.71 -30.67 9.39
C VAL A 72 4.27 -31.37 10.64
N THR A 73 4.56 -32.66 10.51
CA THR A 73 5.14 -33.46 11.62
C THR A 73 6.52 -32.98 12.02
N SER A 74 7.30 -32.37 11.14
CA SER A 74 8.65 -31.86 11.43
C SER A 74 8.67 -30.63 12.32
N ILE A 75 7.55 -29.93 12.52
CA ILE A 75 7.47 -28.64 13.21
C ILE A 75 7.10 -28.83 14.68
N ALA A 76 7.72 -28.08 15.58
CA ALA A 76 7.45 -28.09 17.03
C ALA A 76 6.05 -27.52 17.35
N ILE A 77 5.36 -28.14 18.32
CA ILE A 77 4.03 -27.72 18.79
C ILE A 77 4.19 -26.60 19.86
N PRO A 78 3.39 -25.52 19.79
CA PRO A 78 2.40 -25.23 18.77
C PRO A 78 3.08 -24.93 17.43
N ARG A 79 2.63 -25.61 16.39
CA ARG A 79 3.21 -25.44 15.05
C ARG A 79 2.93 -24.04 14.52
N LYS A 80 3.91 -23.46 13.86
CA LYS A 80 3.81 -22.17 13.18
C LYS A 80 4.07 -22.43 11.70
N ILE A 81 3.08 -22.22 10.84
CA ILE A 81 3.18 -22.52 9.42
C ILE A 81 2.87 -21.25 8.61
N MET A 82 3.89 -20.72 7.94
CA MET A 82 3.78 -19.54 7.08
C MET A 82 3.50 -19.96 5.65
N MET A 83 2.40 -19.49 5.10
CA MET A 83 1.93 -19.74 3.74
C MET A 83 2.32 -18.56 2.83
N MET A 84 3.19 -18.79 1.86
CA MET A 84 3.66 -17.83 0.85
C MET A 84 3.12 -18.24 -0.53
N VAL A 85 1.82 -18.47 -0.62
CA VAL A 85 1.13 -18.89 -1.82
C VAL A 85 0.33 -17.74 -2.45
N ARG A 86 -0.17 -17.95 -3.66
CA ARG A 86 -1.02 -16.95 -4.33
C ARG A 86 -2.27 -16.67 -3.50
N ALA A 87 -2.60 -15.38 -3.33
CA ALA A 87 -3.81 -14.95 -2.66
C ALA A 87 -5.08 -15.45 -3.37
N GLY A 88 -6.17 -15.61 -2.61
CA GLY A 88 -7.45 -16.14 -3.09
C GLY A 88 -7.61 -17.62 -2.73
N SER A 89 -8.31 -18.41 -3.56
CA SER A 89 -8.66 -19.81 -3.28
C SER A 89 -7.48 -20.72 -2.94
N ALA A 90 -6.29 -20.43 -3.47
CA ALA A 90 -5.11 -21.23 -3.18
C ALA A 90 -4.73 -21.27 -1.68
N VAL A 91 -5.02 -20.21 -0.93
CA VAL A 91 -4.84 -20.20 0.54
C VAL A 91 -5.87 -21.10 1.20
N ASP A 92 -7.14 -21.04 0.78
CA ASP A 92 -8.22 -21.87 1.32
C ASP A 92 -7.98 -23.36 1.04
N GLU A 93 -7.60 -23.70 -0.19
CA GLU A 93 -7.24 -25.07 -0.60
C GLU A 93 -6.07 -25.63 0.21
N LEU A 94 -5.06 -24.80 0.49
CA LEU A 94 -3.93 -25.19 1.32
C LEU A 94 -4.33 -25.39 2.79
N MET A 95 -5.17 -24.51 3.33
CA MET A 95 -5.71 -24.67 4.69
C MET A 95 -6.47 -26.00 4.86
N GLU A 96 -7.32 -26.38 3.88
CA GLU A 96 -8.04 -27.66 3.92
C GLU A 96 -7.09 -28.85 3.86
N GLN A 97 -5.97 -28.76 3.14
CA GLN A 97 -4.95 -29.82 3.12
C GLN A 97 -4.19 -29.92 4.45
N LEU A 98 -3.98 -28.79 5.14
CA LEU A 98 -3.25 -28.74 6.40
C LEU A 98 -4.09 -29.21 7.59
N PHE A 99 -5.38 -28.88 7.63
CA PHE A 99 -6.25 -29.14 8.79
C PHE A 99 -6.20 -30.59 9.34
N PRO A 100 -6.16 -31.65 8.51
CA PRO A 100 -6.08 -33.02 9.03
C PRO A 100 -4.79 -33.36 9.81
N HIS A 101 -3.74 -32.56 9.63
CA HIS A 101 -2.42 -32.78 10.21
C HIS A 101 -2.12 -31.85 11.40
N LEU A 102 -2.98 -30.86 11.66
CA LEU A 102 -2.80 -29.87 12.73
C LEU A 102 -3.37 -30.37 14.06
N SER A 103 -2.87 -29.78 15.14
CA SER A 103 -3.35 -29.95 16.51
C SER A 103 -3.94 -28.65 17.04
N GLU A 104 -4.81 -28.74 18.03
CA GLU A 104 -5.37 -27.55 18.70
C GLU A 104 -4.25 -26.60 19.15
N GLY A 105 -4.45 -25.31 18.88
CA GLY A 105 -3.50 -24.25 19.19
C GLY A 105 -2.37 -24.07 18.17
N ASP A 106 -2.30 -24.86 17.09
CA ASP A 106 -1.37 -24.59 15.99
C ASP A 106 -1.74 -23.28 15.26
N ILE A 107 -0.75 -22.65 14.62
CA ILE A 107 -0.86 -21.31 14.05
C ILE A 107 -0.60 -21.36 12.54
N LEU A 108 -1.56 -20.90 11.76
CA LEU A 108 -1.40 -20.64 10.33
C LEU A 108 -1.13 -19.15 10.11
N ILE A 109 -0.12 -18.84 9.31
CA ILE A 109 0.28 -17.46 8.99
C ILE A 109 0.16 -17.27 7.47
N ASP A 110 -0.78 -16.45 7.03
CA ASP A 110 -0.89 -16.04 5.62
C ASP A 110 0.01 -14.83 5.38
N GLY A 111 1.17 -15.05 4.75
CA GLY A 111 2.13 -14.01 4.40
C GLY A 111 1.93 -13.42 3.00
N GLY A 112 0.86 -13.81 2.31
CA GLY A 112 0.50 -13.31 0.98
C GLY A 112 -0.08 -11.90 0.99
N ASN A 113 -0.41 -11.38 -0.19
CA ASN A 113 -1.18 -10.14 -0.34
C ASN A 113 -2.68 -10.48 -0.43
N SER A 114 -3.21 -11.12 0.60
CA SER A 114 -4.60 -11.55 0.64
C SER A 114 -5.57 -10.37 0.87
N ASN A 115 -6.80 -10.51 0.40
CA ASN A 115 -7.88 -9.60 0.75
C ASN A 115 -8.21 -9.77 2.25
N TYR A 116 -8.40 -8.66 2.95
CA TYR A 116 -8.67 -8.67 4.38
C TYR A 116 -10.02 -9.34 4.74
N GLU A 117 -11.02 -9.29 3.86
CA GLU A 117 -12.30 -9.99 4.05
C GLU A 117 -12.14 -11.51 4.02
N ASP A 118 -11.31 -12.02 3.08
CA ASP A 118 -10.92 -13.44 3.08
C ASP A 118 -10.20 -13.80 4.38
N THR A 119 -9.35 -12.90 4.87
CA THR A 119 -8.63 -13.10 6.14
C THR A 119 -9.60 -13.13 7.32
N ASN A 120 -10.60 -12.24 7.37
CA ASN A 120 -11.66 -12.28 8.37
C ASN A 120 -12.34 -13.66 8.42
N ARG A 121 -12.73 -14.16 7.24
CA ARG A 121 -13.38 -15.47 7.10
C ARG A 121 -12.45 -16.62 7.55
N ARG A 122 -11.16 -16.55 7.17
CA ARG A 122 -10.15 -17.57 7.52
C ARG A 122 -9.82 -17.59 9.00
N VAL A 123 -9.72 -16.42 9.65
CA VAL A 123 -9.57 -16.33 11.11
C VAL A 123 -10.74 -17.03 11.80
N ALA A 124 -11.98 -16.68 11.46
CA ALA A 124 -13.17 -17.29 12.05
C ALA A 124 -13.24 -18.82 11.80
N LEU A 125 -12.87 -19.28 10.61
CA LEU A 125 -12.83 -20.72 10.27
C LEU A 125 -11.77 -21.47 11.09
N ALA A 126 -10.55 -20.91 11.18
CA ALA A 126 -9.47 -21.53 11.94
C ALA A 126 -9.80 -21.63 13.43
N GLU A 127 -10.28 -20.55 14.03
CA GLU A 127 -10.68 -20.51 15.45
C GLU A 127 -11.81 -21.50 15.76
N LYS A 128 -12.81 -21.63 14.88
CA LYS A 128 -13.87 -22.64 15.02
C LYS A 128 -13.33 -24.07 15.03
N LYS A 129 -12.20 -24.32 14.36
CA LYS A 129 -11.52 -25.63 14.31
C LYS A 129 -10.47 -25.81 15.43
N GLY A 130 -10.30 -24.83 16.34
CA GLY A 130 -9.33 -24.85 17.43
C GLY A 130 -7.93 -24.40 17.02
N PHE A 131 -7.76 -23.83 15.82
CA PHE A 131 -6.48 -23.29 15.34
C PHE A 131 -6.45 -21.76 15.49
N ARG A 132 -5.26 -21.17 15.35
CA ARG A 132 -5.06 -19.73 15.33
C ARG A 132 -4.61 -19.29 13.94
N PHE A 133 -5.05 -18.13 13.51
CA PHE A 133 -4.71 -17.62 12.18
C PHE A 133 -4.17 -16.18 12.26
N VAL A 134 -3.09 -15.91 11.54
CA VAL A 134 -2.49 -14.59 11.41
C VAL A 134 -2.41 -14.20 9.95
N GLY A 135 -3.06 -13.11 9.56
CA GLY A 135 -2.83 -12.46 8.28
C GLY A 135 -1.67 -11.47 8.40
N ALA A 136 -0.54 -11.77 7.79
CA ALA A 136 0.68 -10.97 7.90
C ALA A 136 1.04 -10.33 6.57
N GLY A 137 0.71 -9.06 6.38
CA GLY A 137 1.16 -8.30 5.22
C GLY A 137 2.67 -8.12 5.25
N VAL A 138 3.38 -8.66 4.24
CA VAL A 138 4.84 -8.53 4.09
C VAL A 138 5.15 -7.52 2.99
N SER A 139 6.02 -6.55 3.27
CA SER A 139 6.50 -5.55 2.31
C SER A 139 8.03 -5.57 2.18
N GLY A 140 8.56 -4.95 1.13
CA GLY A 140 10.01 -4.83 0.90
C GLY A 140 10.53 -5.57 -0.33
N GLY A 141 9.66 -6.30 -1.03
CA GLY A 141 10.05 -7.07 -2.22
C GLY A 141 11.08 -8.15 -1.91
N GLU A 142 11.82 -8.57 -2.93
CA GLU A 142 12.85 -9.63 -2.83
C GLU A 142 13.92 -9.30 -1.80
N GLU A 143 14.47 -8.10 -1.87
CA GLU A 143 15.51 -7.63 -0.97
C GLU A 143 15.03 -7.54 0.47
N GLY A 144 13.84 -6.98 0.70
CA GLY A 144 13.25 -6.89 2.04
C GLY A 144 12.97 -8.26 2.64
N ALA A 145 12.49 -9.22 1.86
CA ALA A 145 12.29 -10.59 2.33
C ALA A 145 13.60 -11.24 2.82
N LEU A 146 14.71 -10.98 2.15
CA LEU A 146 16.02 -11.53 2.52
C LEU A 146 16.68 -10.78 3.67
N ASN A 147 16.67 -9.45 3.63
CA ASN A 147 17.49 -8.61 4.50
C ASN A 147 16.71 -7.93 5.63
N GLY A 148 15.39 -7.92 5.56
CA GLY A 148 14.49 -7.32 6.55
C GLY A 148 13.29 -6.66 5.91
N ALA A 149 12.11 -7.20 6.19
CA ALA A 149 10.82 -6.72 5.69
C ALA A 149 10.11 -5.83 6.72
N SER A 150 9.17 -4.99 6.25
CA SER A 150 8.11 -4.49 7.11
C SER A 150 6.98 -5.52 7.14
N ILE A 151 6.59 -5.97 8.33
CA ILE A 151 5.62 -7.05 8.52
C ILE A 151 4.45 -6.55 9.37
N MET A 152 3.23 -6.72 8.89
CA MET A 152 1.98 -6.21 9.45
C MET A 152 1.07 -7.37 9.88
N PRO A 153 1.33 -8.01 11.03
CA PRO A 153 0.53 -9.15 11.51
C PRO A 153 -0.76 -8.69 12.18
N GLY A 154 -1.87 -9.36 11.87
CA GLY A 154 -3.17 -9.23 12.53
C GLY A 154 -3.93 -10.56 12.45
N GLY A 155 -4.92 -10.77 13.31
CA GLY A 155 -5.67 -12.03 13.32
C GLY A 155 -6.06 -12.50 14.72
N SER A 156 -5.80 -13.75 15.04
CA SER A 156 -5.98 -14.31 16.38
C SER A 156 -4.93 -13.75 17.34
N GLU A 157 -5.32 -12.87 18.25
CA GLU A 157 -4.41 -12.16 19.16
C GLU A 157 -3.55 -13.13 20.01
N SER A 158 -4.13 -14.25 20.43
CA SER A 158 -3.43 -15.29 21.19
C SER A 158 -2.26 -15.94 20.43
N ALA A 159 -2.15 -15.76 19.12
CA ALA A 159 -1.02 -16.22 18.32
C ALA A 159 0.19 -15.29 18.42
N TRP A 160 -0.02 -14.00 18.75
CA TRP A 160 1.05 -13.01 18.72
C TRP A 160 2.27 -13.34 19.59
N PRO A 161 2.14 -13.75 20.85
CA PRO A 161 3.30 -14.11 21.67
C PRO A 161 4.19 -15.18 21.05
N GLU A 162 3.60 -16.13 20.31
CA GLU A 162 4.30 -17.26 19.70
C GLU A 162 5.02 -16.89 18.39
N VAL A 163 4.40 -15.99 17.57
CA VAL A 163 4.96 -15.62 16.28
C VAL A 163 5.83 -14.36 16.34
N LYS A 164 5.63 -13.51 17.35
CA LYS A 164 6.37 -12.25 17.54
C LYS A 164 7.88 -12.41 17.48
N PRO A 165 8.52 -13.35 18.22
CA PRO A 165 9.98 -13.48 18.22
C PRO A 165 10.52 -13.74 16.80
N ILE A 166 9.84 -14.60 16.03
CA ILE A 166 10.25 -14.95 14.67
C ILE A 166 10.05 -13.75 13.74
N LEU A 167 8.83 -13.19 13.70
CA LEU A 167 8.49 -12.10 12.78
C LEU A 167 9.32 -10.84 13.04
N GLN A 168 9.57 -10.48 14.31
CA GLN A 168 10.41 -9.34 14.65
C GLN A 168 11.90 -9.56 14.37
N SER A 169 12.38 -10.81 14.41
CA SER A 169 13.78 -11.12 14.09
C SER A 169 14.11 -10.95 12.62
N ILE A 170 13.15 -11.28 11.73
CA ILE A 170 13.29 -11.18 10.28
C ILE A 170 12.82 -9.82 9.71
N ALA A 171 12.23 -8.98 10.55
CA ALA A 171 11.82 -7.64 10.15
C ALA A 171 13.01 -6.69 10.02
N ALA A 172 12.89 -5.69 9.16
CA ALA A 172 13.80 -4.56 9.13
C ALA A 172 13.84 -3.88 10.50
N LYS A 173 14.98 -3.30 10.83
CA LYS A 173 15.12 -2.43 11.99
C LYS A 173 15.23 -0.99 11.53
N ALA A 174 14.44 -0.10 12.13
CA ALA A 174 14.56 1.32 11.94
C ALA A 174 15.90 1.82 12.55
N SER A 175 16.27 3.07 12.28
CA SER A 175 17.53 3.65 12.77
C SER A 175 17.69 3.65 14.28
N ASP A 176 16.58 3.60 15.02
CA ASP A 176 16.52 3.49 16.48
C ASP A 176 16.56 2.04 17.00
N GLY A 177 16.76 1.06 16.10
CA GLY A 177 16.78 -0.36 16.44
C GLY A 177 15.39 -1.02 16.56
N THR A 178 14.31 -0.25 16.48
CA THR A 178 12.93 -0.78 16.58
C THR A 178 12.62 -1.67 15.37
N PRO A 179 12.12 -2.90 15.57
CA PRO A 179 11.72 -3.76 14.47
C PRO A 179 10.49 -3.19 13.75
N CYS A 180 10.53 -3.20 12.42
CA CYS A 180 9.41 -2.81 11.56
C CYS A 180 8.34 -3.92 11.49
N CYS A 181 7.94 -4.42 12.64
CA CYS A 181 6.94 -5.45 12.83
C CYS A 181 6.29 -5.29 14.21
N GLN A 182 5.00 -4.97 14.23
CA GLN A 182 4.19 -4.88 15.46
C GLN A 182 2.81 -5.47 15.18
N TRP A 183 2.13 -5.91 16.21
CA TRP A 183 0.74 -6.35 16.12
C TRP A 183 -0.16 -5.20 15.67
N ILE A 184 -0.97 -5.47 14.64
CA ILE A 184 -1.90 -4.47 14.08
C ILE A 184 -3.22 -4.49 14.83
N GLY A 185 -3.85 -5.66 14.96
CA GLY A 185 -5.17 -5.80 15.54
C GLY A 185 -5.83 -7.14 15.16
N PRO A 186 -7.11 -7.33 15.52
CA PRO A 186 -7.82 -8.57 15.26
C PRO A 186 -8.18 -8.76 13.78
N ALA A 187 -8.60 -9.96 13.45
CA ALA A 187 -9.17 -10.34 12.16
C ALA A 187 -8.27 -9.98 10.96
N GLY A 188 -8.80 -9.39 9.92
CA GLY A 188 -8.07 -9.02 8.69
C GLY A 188 -7.28 -7.72 8.78
N SER A 189 -7.15 -7.09 9.94
CA SER A 189 -6.51 -5.79 10.12
C SER A 189 -5.09 -5.69 9.54
N GLY A 190 -4.28 -6.74 9.68
CA GLY A 190 -2.91 -6.77 9.13
C GLY A 190 -2.91 -6.66 7.60
N HIS A 191 -3.74 -7.43 6.93
CA HIS A 191 -3.88 -7.36 5.47
C HIS A 191 -4.54 -6.06 5.00
N PHE A 192 -5.48 -5.50 5.77
CA PHE A 192 -6.05 -4.19 5.47
C PHE A 192 -4.99 -3.08 5.50
N VAL A 193 -4.18 -3.04 6.55
CA VAL A 193 -3.06 -2.08 6.67
C VAL A 193 -2.07 -2.25 5.51
N LYS A 194 -1.76 -3.50 5.12
CA LYS A 194 -0.91 -3.77 3.95
C LYS A 194 -1.56 -3.34 2.64
N MET A 195 -2.86 -3.50 2.49
CA MET A 195 -3.60 -3.06 1.32
C MET A 195 -3.52 -1.53 1.16
N ILE A 196 -3.74 -0.77 2.24
CA ILE A 196 -3.63 0.70 2.22
C ILE A 196 -2.18 1.15 1.97
N HIS A 197 -1.17 0.46 2.57
CA HIS A 197 0.24 0.66 2.23
C HIS A 197 0.46 0.58 0.71
N ASN A 198 -0.08 -0.45 0.06
CA ASN A 198 0.05 -0.61 -1.39
C ASN A 198 -0.70 0.47 -2.18
N GLY A 199 -1.82 0.96 -1.67
CA GLY A 199 -2.52 2.11 -2.26
C GLY A 199 -1.64 3.36 -2.26
N ILE A 200 -1.02 3.69 -1.13
CA ILE A 200 -0.06 4.81 -1.01
C ILE A 200 1.11 4.61 -1.98
N GLU A 201 1.64 3.39 -2.09
CA GLU A 201 2.71 3.05 -3.04
C GLU A 201 2.33 3.39 -4.49
N TYR A 202 1.08 3.09 -4.91
CA TYR A 202 0.60 3.45 -6.24
C TYR A 202 0.55 4.96 -6.43
N GLY A 203 0.07 5.71 -5.43
CA GLY A 203 0.09 7.17 -5.42
C GLY A 203 1.49 7.74 -5.57
N ASP A 204 2.42 7.29 -4.73
CA ASP A 204 3.81 7.73 -4.75
C ASP A 204 4.50 7.47 -6.09
N MET A 205 4.32 6.27 -6.65
CA MET A 205 4.90 5.91 -7.96
C MET A 205 4.34 6.79 -9.08
N GLN A 206 3.03 7.07 -9.08
CA GLN A 206 2.41 7.94 -10.08
C GLN A 206 2.93 9.37 -9.97
N LEU A 207 3.02 9.93 -8.76
CA LEU A 207 3.55 11.28 -8.53
C LEU A 207 5.00 11.43 -9.00
N ILE A 208 5.84 10.42 -8.72
CA ILE A 208 7.24 10.40 -9.17
C ILE A 208 7.31 10.29 -10.71
N ALA A 209 6.46 9.46 -11.32
CA ALA A 209 6.39 9.35 -12.77
C ALA A 209 5.94 10.66 -13.44
N GLU A 210 4.99 11.40 -12.84
CA GLU A 210 4.58 12.72 -13.31
C GLU A 210 5.70 13.77 -13.15
N ALA A 211 6.44 13.76 -12.04
CA ALA A 211 7.61 14.62 -11.86
C ALA A 211 8.67 14.36 -12.95
N TYR A 212 9.03 13.08 -13.18
CA TYR A 212 9.91 12.67 -14.27
C TYR A 212 9.38 13.15 -15.63
N TRP A 213 8.09 12.98 -15.89
CA TRP A 213 7.44 13.33 -17.15
C TRP A 213 7.49 14.84 -17.43
N VAL A 214 7.23 15.67 -16.40
CA VAL A 214 7.33 17.13 -16.50
C VAL A 214 8.78 17.55 -16.75
N MET A 215 9.74 17.02 -16.00
CA MET A 215 11.17 17.34 -16.21
C MET A 215 11.61 17.02 -17.63
N LYS A 216 11.23 15.87 -18.15
CA LYS A 216 11.60 15.43 -19.51
C LYS A 216 10.93 16.26 -20.59
N ASN A 217 9.61 16.49 -20.48
CA ASN A 217 8.81 17.04 -21.57
C ASN A 217 8.59 18.56 -21.53
N LEU A 218 8.61 19.17 -20.34
CA LEU A 218 8.48 20.61 -20.19
C LEU A 218 9.83 21.31 -20.16
N LEU A 219 10.82 20.71 -19.47
CA LEU A 219 12.13 21.32 -19.27
C LEU A 219 13.19 20.78 -20.23
N GLY A 220 12.91 19.70 -20.96
CA GLY A 220 13.87 19.06 -21.87
C GLY A 220 15.13 18.59 -21.14
N LEU A 221 15.00 18.08 -19.92
CA LEU A 221 16.11 17.54 -19.17
C LEU A 221 16.46 16.14 -19.68
N ASP A 222 17.74 15.83 -19.75
CA ASP A 222 18.21 14.48 -20.05
C ASP A 222 18.15 13.56 -18.81
N ASN A 223 18.33 12.26 -19.03
CA ASN A 223 18.24 11.26 -17.98
C ASN A 223 19.28 11.44 -16.86
N GLY A 224 20.48 11.95 -17.20
CA GLY A 224 21.52 12.24 -16.23
C GLY A 224 21.13 13.38 -15.29
N GLN A 225 20.66 14.49 -15.88
CA GLN A 225 20.19 15.67 -15.13
C GLN A 225 19.03 15.32 -14.20
N MET A 226 18.05 14.54 -14.70
CA MET A 226 16.92 14.09 -13.87
C MET A 226 17.39 13.19 -12.72
N ALA A 227 18.32 12.29 -12.96
CA ALA A 227 18.90 11.42 -11.93
C ALA A 227 19.61 12.22 -10.83
N GLU A 228 20.35 13.27 -11.20
CA GLU A 228 21.00 14.18 -10.23
C GLU A 228 19.98 14.93 -9.38
N ILE A 229 18.91 15.44 -9.98
CA ILE A 229 17.82 16.12 -9.27
C ILE A 229 17.17 15.17 -8.26
N PHE A 230 16.82 13.94 -8.65
CA PHE A 230 16.24 12.98 -7.71
C PHE A 230 17.24 12.56 -6.61
N ALA A 231 18.53 12.48 -6.92
CA ALA A 231 19.55 12.20 -5.90
C ALA A 231 19.66 13.35 -4.89
N ASP A 232 19.66 14.60 -5.34
CA ASP A 232 19.63 15.77 -4.46
C ASP A 232 18.37 15.80 -3.58
N TRP A 233 17.21 15.53 -4.16
CA TRP A 233 15.96 15.45 -3.40
C TRP A 233 15.96 14.35 -2.34
N ASN A 234 16.71 13.26 -2.57
CA ASN A 234 16.83 12.16 -1.61
C ASN A 234 17.71 12.51 -0.40
N GLU A 235 18.49 13.59 -0.44
CA GLU A 235 19.21 14.08 0.73
C GLU A 235 18.34 14.95 1.66
N GLY A 236 17.15 15.36 1.19
CA GLY A 236 16.23 16.26 1.89
C GLY A 236 14.93 15.58 2.41
N LYS A 237 13.87 16.37 2.47
CA LYS A 237 12.53 15.94 2.97
C LYS A 237 11.84 14.90 2.09
N LEU A 238 12.24 14.76 0.83
CA LEU A 238 11.75 13.72 -0.08
C LEU A 238 12.48 12.38 0.07
N ARG A 239 13.48 12.28 0.97
CA ARG A 239 14.25 11.05 1.21
C ARG A 239 13.31 9.87 1.45
N SER A 240 13.37 8.92 0.51
CA SER A 240 12.51 7.74 0.49
C SER A 240 13.09 6.68 -0.46
N TYR A 241 12.69 5.43 -0.27
CA TYR A 241 13.14 4.35 -1.15
C TYR A 241 12.79 4.57 -2.62
N LEU A 242 11.55 5.03 -2.89
CA LEU A 242 11.13 5.27 -4.27
C LEU A 242 11.91 6.41 -4.93
N ILE A 243 12.28 7.46 -4.19
CA ILE A 243 13.15 8.53 -4.73
C ILE A 243 14.58 8.01 -4.93
N GLU A 244 15.12 7.21 -4.00
CA GLU A 244 16.43 6.57 -4.12
C GLU A 244 16.53 5.74 -5.40
N ILE A 245 15.61 4.81 -5.63
CA ILE A 245 15.64 3.99 -6.85
C ILE A 245 15.37 4.81 -8.11
N THR A 246 14.56 5.88 -8.02
CA THR A 246 14.31 6.78 -9.14
C THR A 246 15.55 7.58 -9.52
N ALA A 247 16.44 7.90 -8.59
CA ALA A 247 17.74 8.50 -8.90
C ALA A 247 18.67 7.52 -9.66
N ASN A 248 18.50 6.22 -9.47
CA ASN A 248 19.34 5.19 -10.10
C ASN A 248 18.82 4.74 -11.47
N ILE A 249 17.49 4.63 -11.63
CA ILE A 249 16.85 4.11 -12.85
C ILE A 249 17.26 4.88 -14.12
N PRO A 250 17.21 6.22 -14.20
CA PRO A 250 17.57 6.95 -15.41
C PRO A 250 19.04 6.85 -15.80
N ARG A 251 19.92 6.49 -14.85
CA ARG A 251 21.35 6.29 -15.12
C ARG A 251 21.67 4.94 -15.75
N HIS A 252 20.77 3.97 -15.66
CA HIS A 252 21.03 2.61 -16.09
C HIS A 252 21.11 2.51 -17.61
N LYS A 253 22.29 2.05 -18.10
CA LYS A 253 22.52 1.85 -19.53
C LYS A 253 22.03 0.48 -19.97
N ASP A 254 21.41 0.46 -21.15
CA ASP A 254 21.05 -0.79 -21.81
C ASP A 254 22.28 -1.44 -22.48
N LYS A 255 22.30 -2.75 -22.55
CA LYS A 255 23.40 -3.52 -23.18
C LYS A 255 23.58 -3.19 -24.65
N SER A 256 22.55 -2.79 -25.37
CA SER A 256 22.57 -2.37 -26.79
C SER A 256 22.83 -0.87 -26.97
N GLY A 257 23.19 -0.15 -25.90
CA GLY A 257 23.45 1.29 -25.89
C GLY A 257 22.21 2.14 -25.55
N GLY A 258 22.44 3.38 -25.15
CA GLY A 258 21.41 4.29 -24.64
C GLY A 258 20.96 3.97 -23.22
N TYR A 259 19.90 4.60 -22.75
CA TYR A 259 19.35 4.39 -21.42
C TYR A 259 18.19 3.38 -21.49
N LEU A 260 18.18 2.43 -20.54
CA LEU A 260 17.15 1.39 -20.50
C LEU A 260 15.74 1.98 -20.33
N ILE A 261 15.59 3.03 -19.52
CA ILE A 261 14.30 3.67 -19.28
C ILE A 261 13.61 4.18 -20.58
N ASP A 262 14.39 4.60 -21.57
CA ASP A 262 13.88 5.06 -22.85
C ASP A 262 13.38 3.93 -23.77
N LYS A 263 13.68 2.66 -23.41
CA LYS A 263 13.27 1.45 -24.12
C LYS A 263 12.14 0.68 -23.42
N ILE A 264 11.79 1.08 -22.20
CA ILE A 264 10.68 0.46 -21.47
C ILE A 264 9.36 0.96 -22.03
N LEU A 265 8.47 0.00 -22.36
CA LEU A 265 7.12 0.34 -22.84
C LEU A 265 6.33 1.07 -21.73
N ASP A 266 5.65 2.13 -22.12
CA ASP A 266 4.84 2.99 -21.23
C ASP A 266 3.47 2.36 -20.86
N THR A 267 3.53 1.11 -20.36
CA THR A 267 2.40 0.38 -19.81
C THR A 267 2.73 -0.12 -18.41
N ALA A 268 1.88 0.13 -17.43
CA ALA A 268 2.13 -0.24 -16.04
C ALA A 268 1.17 -1.35 -15.59
N GLY A 269 1.73 -2.49 -15.18
CA GLY A 269 0.97 -3.61 -14.62
C GLY A 269 0.52 -3.37 -13.18
N GLN A 270 -0.47 -4.16 -12.72
CA GLN A 270 -0.95 -4.15 -11.34
C GLN A 270 -1.38 -5.55 -10.87
N LYS A 271 -1.26 -5.80 -9.56
CA LYS A 271 -1.71 -7.05 -8.91
C LYS A 271 -3.06 -6.90 -8.19
N GLY A 272 -3.72 -5.74 -8.29
CA GLY A 272 -5.07 -5.48 -7.76
C GLY A 272 -5.14 -4.88 -6.37
N THR A 273 -4.06 -4.83 -5.59
CA THR A 273 -4.08 -4.29 -4.21
C THR A 273 -4.43 -2.80 -4.14
N GLY A 274 -3.95 -1.98 -5.10
CA GLY A 274 -4.35 -0.57 -5.21
C GLY A 274 -5.84 -0.42 -5.53
N LYS A 275 -6.38 -1.28 -6.41
CA LYS A 275 -7.82 -1.33 -6.70
C LYS A 275 -8.64 -1.62 -5.42
N TRP A 276 -8.22 -2.59 -4.61
CA TRP A 276 -8.91 -2.90 -3.35
C TRP A 276 -8.90 -1.72 -2.38
N SER A 277 -7.79 -0.97 -2.29
CA SER A 277 -7.73 0.25 -1.46
C SER A 277 -8.80 1.27 -1.86
N VAL A 278 -9.02 1.46 -3.17
CA VAL A 278 -10.02 2.39 -3.69
C VAL A 278 -11.44 1.89 -3.41
N ILE A 279 -11.74 0.62 -3.67
CA ILE A 279 -13.06 0.02 -3.41
C ILE A 279 -13.40 0.17 -1.92
N ASN A 280 -12.50 -0.22 -1.02
CA ASN A 280 -12.74 -0.14 0.41
C ASN A 280 -12.87 1.30 0.93
N ALA A 281 -12.14 2.25 0.35
CA ALA A 281 -12.33 3.65 0.69
C ALA A 281 -13.73 4.15 0.30
N MET A 282 -14.25 3.74 -0.87
CA MET A 282 -15.62 4.05 -1.30
C MET A 282 -16.67 3.44 -0.35
N GLU A 283 -16.51 2.17 0.04
CA GLU A 283 -17.40 1.48 0.98
C GLU A 283 -17.39 2.13 2.37
N LEU A 284 -16.23 2.65 2.79
CA LEU A 284 -16.09 3.38 4.06
C LEU A 284 -16.49 4.86 3.96
N GLY A 285 -16.91 5.35 2.78
CA GLY A 285 -17.24 6.75 2.55
C GLY A 285 -16.05 7.70 2.63
N MET A 286 -14.83 7.23 2.31
CA MET A 286 -13.60 8.02 2.44
C MET A 286 -13.06 8.50 1.10
N PRO A 287 -12.73 9.79 0.95
CA PRO A 287 -12.17 10.32 -0.27
C PRO A 287 -10.71 9.89 -0.47
N LEU A 288 -10.46 9.03 -1.45
CA LEU A 288 -9.14 8.50 -1.81
C LEU A 288 -8.74 8.89 -3.24
N GLY A 289 -9.03 10.13 -3.64
CA GLY A 289 -8.98 10.58 -5.02
C GLY A 289 -7.61 10.45 -5.69
N LEU A 290 -6.50 10.78 -5.02
CA LEU A 290 -5.16 10.66 -5.56
C LEU A 290 -4.81 9.20 -5.87
N ILE A 291 -5.04 8.29 -4.92
CA ILE A 291 -4.73 6.87 -5.08
C ILE A 291 -5.64 6.24 -6.15
N ALA A 292 -6.92 6.64 -6.20
CA ALA A 292 -7.83 6.23 -7.26
C ALA A 292 -7.32 6.67 -8.65
N THR A 293 -6.87 7.91 -8.77
CA THR A 293 -6.25 8.43 -10.00
C THR A 293 -5.05 7.56 -10.40
N ALA A 294 -4.15 7.23 -9.49
CA ALA A 294 -3.01 6.38 -9.80
C ALA A 294 -3.42 4.97 -10.31
N VAL A 295 -4.50 4.41 -9.78
CA VAL A 295 -5.06 3.13 -10.27
C VAL A 295 -5.64 3.26 -11.68
N PHE A 296 -6.37 4.34 -11.96
CA PHE A 296 -6.95 4.59 -13.28
C PHE A 296 -5.87 4.90 -14.33
N GLU A 297 -4.82 5.63 -13.97
CA GLU A 297 -3.70 5.91 -14.87
C GLU A 297 -2.98 4.64 -15.30
N ARG A 298 -2.78 3.66 -14.39
CA ARG A 298 -2.26 2.34 -14.77
C ARG A 298 -3.19 1.63 -15.77
N SER A 299 -4.50 1.69 -15.55
CA SER A 299 -5.48 1.09 -16.44
C SER A 299 -5.50 1.77 -17.82
N LEU A 300 -5.39 3.09 -17.87
CA LEU A 300 -5.29 3.85 -19.11
C LEU A 300 -3.95 3.57 -19.82
N SER A 301 -2.85 3.46 -19.08
CA SER A 301 -1.54 3.13 -19.65
C SER A 301 -1.55 1.80 -20.40
N ALA A 302 -2.28 0.81 -19.90
CA ALA A 302 -2.43 -0.51 -20.52
C ALA A 302 -3.20 -0.47 -21.86
N GLN A 303 -3.94 0.60 -22.14
CA GLN A 303 -4.67 0.78 -23.40
C GLN A 303 -3.80 1.44 -24.49
N LYS A 304 -2.58 0.95 -24.70
CA LYS A 304 -1.57 1.54 -25.58
C LYS A 304 -2.09 1.82 -26.99
N GLY A 305 -2.71 0.84 -27.64
CA GLY A 305 -3.23 0.99 -29.00
C GLY A 305 -4.31 2.07 -29.13
N LEU A 306 -5.19 2.20 -28.11
CA LEU A 306 -6.19 3.27 -28.07
C LEU A 306 -5.51 4.64 -27.94
N ARG A 307 -4.52 4.79 -27.04
CA ARG A 307 -3.78 6.03 -26.85
C ARG A 307 -3.03 6.45 -28.12
N GLU A 308 -2.41 5.50 -28.84
CA GLU A 308 -1.74 5.76 -30.12
C GLU A 308 -2.73 6.19 -31.22
N THR A 309 -3.91 5.62 -31.25
CA THR A 309 -4.97 6.03 -32.19
C THR A 309 -5.46 7.43 -31.87
N ALA A 310 -5.75 7.72 -30.61
CA ALA A 310 -6.22 9.03 -30.18
C ALA A 310 -5.17 10.13 -30.43
N SER A 311 -3.89 9.86 -30.18
CA SER A 311 -2.81 10.84 -30.37
C SER A 311 -2.62 11.27 -31.85
N LYS A 312 -3.06 10.44 -32.82
CA LYS A 312 -3.05 10.79 -34.24
C LYS A 312 -4.23 11.67 -34.61
N GLN A 313 -5.32 11.61 -33.86
CA GLN A 313 -6.54 12.40 -34.13
C GLN A 313 -6.55 13.73 -33.38
N PHE A 314 -6.00 13.74 -32.17
CA PHE A 314 -5.94 14.92 -31.31
C PHE A 314 -4.47 15.33 -31.12
N VAL A 315 -4.04 16.37 -31.81
CA VAL A 315 -2.67 16.86 -31.73
C VAL A 315 -2.56 17.86 -30.57
N CYS A 316 -1.92 17.45 -29.49
CA CYS A 316 -1.58 18.37 -28.41
C CYS A 316 -0.53 19.38 -28.87
N ARG A 317 -0.81 20.69 -28.73
CA ARG A 317 0.08 21.78 -29.13
C ARG A 317 0.76 22.33 -27.87
N ARG A 318 1.97 21.89 -27.63
CA ARG A 318 2.80 22.51 -26.59
C ARG A 318 3.27 23.87 -27.06
N SER A 319 3.26 24.85 -26.18
CA SER A 319 3.87 26.15 -26.47
C SER A 319 5.39 25.98 -26.56
N GLN A 320 6.05 26.91 -27.30
CA GLN A 320 7.52 27.01 -27.29
C GLN A 320 8.00 27.90 -26.11
N ALA A 321 7.27 27.93 -25.01
CA ALA A 321 7.64 28.75 -23.87
C ALA A 321 8.95 28.29 -23.26
N VAL A 322 9.83 29.25 -23.04
CA VAL A 322 11.11 29.00 -22.34
C VAL A 322 10.87 29.17 -20.85
N TYR A 323 11.04 28.08 -20.10
CA TYR A 323 10.89 28.09 -18.65
C TYR A 323 12.26 28.29 -17.96
N ASN A 324 12.27 29.03 -16.84
CA ASN A 324 13.40 29.01 -15.93
C ASN A 324 13.49 27.63 -15.28
N LYS A 325 14.43 26.80 -15.75
CA LYS A 325 14.58 25.41 -15.32
C LYS A 325 14.74 25.28 -13.81
N SER A 326 15.54 26.15 -13.19
CA SER A 326 15.82 26.11 -11.76
C SER A 326 14.57 26.41 -10.92
N GLU A 327 13.75 27.36 -11.33
CA GLU A 327 12.47 27.70 -10.64
C GLU A 327 11.48 26.57 -10.82
N MET A 328 11.32 26.07 -12.05
CA MET A 328 10.36 24.99 -12.32
C MET A 328 10.73 23.69 -11.60
N VAL A 329 12.03 23.37 -11.45
CA VAL A 329 12.48 22.23 -10.63
C VAL A 329 12.06 22.39 -9.17
N LYS A 330 12.08 23.62 -8.62
CA LYS A 330 11.56 23.89 -7.26
C LYS A 330 10.04 23.73 -7.18
N ASP A 331 9.32 24.10 -8.24
CA ASP A 331 7.86 23.92 -8.30
C ASP A 331 7.51 22.43 -8.40
N ILE A 332 8.27 21.64 -9.18
CA ILE A 332 8.11 20.17 -9.25
C ILE A 332 8.39 19.53 -7.88
N TYR A 333 9.46 19.97 -7.19
CA TYR A 333 9.75 19.53 -5.81
C TYR A 333 8.56 19.82 -4.89
N SER A 334 8.05 21.04 -4.95
CA SER A 334 6.93 21.47 -4.11
C SER A 334 5.67 20.66 -4.37
N ALA A 335 5.34 20.43 -5.64
CA ALA A 335 4.20 19.62 -6.03
C ALA A 335 4.35 18.16 -5.60
N LEU A 336 5.53 17.58 -5.81
CA LEU A 336 5.82 16.20 -5.45
C LEU A 336 5.71 16.00 -3.94
N TYR A 337 6.36 16.86 -3.15
CA TYR A 337 6.35 16.71 -1.69
C TYR A 337 4.95 16.94 -1.11
N ALA A 338 4.27 18.02 -1.50
CA ALA A 338 2.89 18.27 -1.05
C ALA A 338 1.94 17.14 -1.41
N SER A 339 2.00 16.64 -2.63
CA SER A 339 1.13 15.55 -3.10
C SER A 339 1.44 14.22 -2.40
N LYS A 340 2.72 13.93 -2.09
CA LYS A 340 3.08 12.77 -1.25
C LYS A 340 2.45 12.89 0.14
N LEU A 341 2.51 14.07 0.79
CA LEU A 341 1.86 14.29 2.08
C LEU A 341 0.34 14.07 2.00
N VAL A 342 -0.30 14.49 0.90
CA VAL A 342 -1.74 14.20 0.65
C VAL A 342 -1.98 12.70 0.49
N SER A 343 -1.16 11.97 -0.27
CA SER A 343 -1.29 10.52 -0.48
C SER A 343 -1.30 9.76 0.86
N TYR A 344 -0.34 10.06 1.74
CA TYR A 344 -0.28 9.45 3.06
C TYR A 344 -1.44 9.91 3.95
N ALA A 345 -1.82 11.18 3.91
CA ALA A 345 -2.95 11.68 4.68
C ALA A 345 -4.26 11.00 4.31
N GLN A 346 -4.52 10.78 3.01
CA GLN A 346 -5.66 10.00 2.53
C GLN A 346 -5.61 8.55 3.03
N GLY A 347 -4.46 7.89 2.93
CA GLY A 347 -4.29 6.51 3.40
C GLY A 347 -4.53 6.38 4.91
N PHE A 348 -3.94 7.26 5.72
CA PHE A 348 -4.14 7.26 7.17
C PHE A 348 -5.58 7.61 7.58
N ALA A 349 -6.27 8.47 6.83
CA ALA A 349 -7.68 8.74 7.06
C ALA A 349 -8.56 7.51 6.82
N VAL A 350 -8.27 6.70 5.78
CA VAL A 350 -8.95 5.41 5.55
C VAL A 350 -8.64 4.41 6.67
N LEU A 351 -7.39 4.34 7.15
CA LEU A 351 -7.03 3.48 8.28
C LEU A 351 -7.79 3.86 9.56
N GLN A 352 -7.88 5.15 9.86
CA GLN A 352 -8.67 5.64 11.01
C GLN A 352 -10.13 5.27 10.86
N ARG A 353 -10.72 5.51 9.71
CA ARG A 353 -12.14 5.18 9.45
C ARG A 353 -12.41 3.67 9.55
N ALA A 354 -11.53 2.84 9.02
CA ALA A 354 -11.62 1.38 9.14
C ALA A 354 -11.48 0.93 10.61
N SER A 355 -10.54 1.54 11.36
CA SER A 355 -10.38 1.29 12.79
C SER A 355 -11.67 1.52 13.56
N ASP A 356 -12.36 2.63 13.27
CA ASP A 356 -13.63 2.98 13.92
C ASP A 356 -14.77 2.04 13.46
N ALA A 357 -14.88 1.79 12.15
CA ALA A 357 -15.95 0.99 11.55
C ALA A 357 -15.89 -0.48 11.96
N PHE A 358 -14.70 -1.04 12.11
CA PHE A 358 -14.48 -2.46 12.43
C PHE A 358 -14.05 -2.69 13.88
N ALA A 359 -13.97 -1.66 14.71
CA ALA A 359 -13.53 -1.72 16.11
C ALA A 359 -12.13 -2.36 16.27
N TRP A 360 -11.20 -2.08 15.33
CA TRP A 360 -9.86 -2.67 15.36
C TRP A 360 -8.88 -1.98 16.30
N ASN A 361 -9.19 -0.77 16.77
CA ASN A 361 -8.33 0.02 17.65
C ASN A 361 -6.91 0.18 17.13
N LEU A 362 -6.76 0.51 15.83
CA LEU A 362 -5.46 0.64 15.17
C LEU A 362 -4.60 1.73 15.83
N ASP A 363 -3.36 1.39 16.16
CA ASP A 363 -2.35 2.37 16.54
C ASP A 363 -1.67 2.95 15.29
N LEU A 364 -2.17 4.09 14.82
CA LEU A 364 -1.67 4.76 13.62
C LEU A 364 -0.20 5.20 13.75
N ALA A 365 0.24 5.57 14.96
CA ALA A 365 1.62 5.92 15.19
C ALA A 365 2.53 4.69 15.04
N SER A 366 2.15 3.56 15.61
CA SER A 366 2.85 2.29 15.44
C SER A 366 2.91 1.85 13.98
N ILE A 367 1.81 2.01 13.22
CA ILE A 367 1.76 1.71 11.78
C ILE A 367 2.78 2.59 11.02
N ALA A 368 2.81 3.90 11.28
CA ALA A 368 3.79 4.79 10.67
C ALA A 368 5.22 4.37 11.00
N ARG A 369 5.51 3.97 12.24
CA ARG A 369 6.83 3.48 12.65
C ARG A 369 7.23 2.19 11.96
N MET A 370 6.30 1.26 11.73
CA MET A 370 6.57 0.02 10.99
C MET A 370 6.95 0.26 9.54
N TRP A 371 6.50 1.35 8.93
CA TRP A 371 6.80 1.66 7.53
C TRP A 371 8.13 2.41 7.33
N ARG A 372 8.87 2.73 8.42
CA ARG A 372 10.16 3.44 8.34
C ARG A 372 11.29 2.63 7.72
N GLY A 373 11.19 1.30 7.71
CA GLY A 373 12.20 0.41 7.14
C GLY A 373 11.58 -0.82 6.49
N GLY A 374 12.31 -1.47 5.60
CA GLY A 374 11.91 -2.74 4.99
C GLY A 374 10.64 -2.69 4.15
N CYS A 375 10.19 -1.53 3.69
CA CYS A 375 9.02 -1.42 2.83
C CYS A 375 9.25 -0.45 1.67
N ILE A 376 8.38 -0.54 0.66
CA ILE A 376 8.48 0.25 -0.56
C ILE A 376 8.18 1.74 -0.31
N ILE A 377 7.30 2.06 0.63
CA ILE A 377 6.90 3.45 0.93
C ILE A 377 7.71 4.09 2.06
N ARG A 378 8.82 3.48 2.49
CA ARG A 378 9.66 4.08 3.54
C ARG A 378 10.09 5.49 3.15
N SER A 379 9.82 6.45 4.03
CA SER A 379 10.07 7.87 3.85
C SER A 379 10.46 8.51 5.18
N ILE A 380 11.26 9.57 5.13
CA ILE A 380 11.75 10.25 6.34
C ILE A 380 10.60 10.82 7.18
N PHE A 381 9.57 11.38 6.54
CA PHE A 381 8.43 12.03 7.20
C PHE A 381 7.45 11.05 7.89
N LEU A 382 7.67 9.74 7.81
CA LEU A 382 6.92 8.76 8.61
C LEU A 382 7.15 8.95 10.12
N ASN A 383 8.30 9.53 10.53
CA ASN A 383 8.53 9.92 11.91
C ASN A 383 7.58 11.07 12.33
N ASP A 384 7.38 12.04 11.43
CA ASP A 384 6.48 13.18 11.69
C ASP A 384 5.02 12.72 11.72
N ILE A 385 4.64 11.72 10.90
CA ILE A 385 3.32 11.07 10.98
C ILE A 385 3.14 10.38 12.34
N ALA A 386 4.11 9.58 12.78
CA ALA A 386 4.05 8.91 14.06
C ALA A 386 3.92 9.93 15.21
N THR A 387 4.74 10.98 15.21
CA THR A 387 4.68 12.07 16.20
C THR A 387 3.32 12.75 16.24
N ALA A 388 2.70 13.00 15.08
CA ALA A 388 1.38 13.60 14.99
C ALA A 388 0.29 12.73 15.66
N PHE A 389 0.34 11.42 15.48
CA PHE A 389 -0.63 10.50 16.08
C PHE A 389 -0.31 10.11 17.54
N GLU A 390 0.89 10.40 18.04
CA GLU A 390 1.25 10.27 19.46
C GLU A 390 0.91 11.50 20.29
N ALA A 391 0.63 12.64 19.66
CA ALA A 391 0.26 13.87 20.34
C ALA A 391 -0.98 13.64 21.22
N LYS A 392 -1.02 14.32 22.39
CA LYS A 392 -2.17 14.26 23.31
C LYS A 392 -3.47 14.63 22.59
N ASP A 393 -3.42 15.69 21.78
CA ASP A 393 -4.53 16.13 20.93
C ASP A 393 -4.29 15.61 19.52
N LYS A 394 -4.72 14.36 19.26
CA LYS A 394 -4.59 13.71 17.95
C LYS A 394 -5.31 14.54 16.88
N PRO A 395 -4.69 14.77 15.72
CA PRO A 395 -5.32 15.54 14.66
C PRO A 395 -6.49 14.74 14.04
N LYS A 396 -7.61 15.42 13.80
CA LYS A 396 -8.75 14.81 13.06
C LYS A 396 -8.40 14.44 11.63
N HIS A 397 -7.36 15.04 11.08
CA HIS A 397 -6.81 14.76 9.76
C HIS A 397 -5.32 15.12 9.76
N LEU A 398 -4.47 14.29 9.18
CA LEU A 398 -3.00 14.42 9.24
C LEU A 398 -2.51 15.81 8.79
N LEU A 399 -3.08 16.37 7.71
CA LEU A 399 -2.70 17.68 7.20
C LEU A 399 -3.03 18.85 8.15
N LEU A 400 -3.80 18.63 9.22
CA LEU A 400 -4.08 19.63 10.25
C LEU A 400 -3.04 19.60 11.38
N ALA A 401 -2.20 18.58 11.48
CA ALA A 401 -1.11 18.57 12.45
C ALA A 401 -0.08 19.68 12.16
N PRO A 402 0.52 20.31 13.17
CA PRO A 402 1.33 21.52 13.00
C PRO A 402 2.43 21.39 11.95
N TYR A 403 3.19 20.30 11.96
CA TYR A 403 4.24 20.04 10.97
C TYR A 403 3.68 20.06 9.54
N PHE A 404 2.65 19.24 9.26
CA PHE A 404 2.08 19.10 7.93
C PHE A 404 1.40 20.37 7.45
N LYS A 405 0.70 21.09 8.35
CA LYS A 405 0.11 22.40 8.04
C LYS A 405 1.16 23.40 7.56
N ASN A 406 2.30 23.49 8.27
CA ASN A 406 3.38 24.39 7.88
C ASN A 406 3.99 23.99 6.54
N GLU A 407 4.27 22.69 6.32
CA GLU A 407 4.79 22.22 5.03
C GLU A 407 3.84 22.55 3.87
N MET A 408 2.55 22.27 4.03
CA MET A 408 1.56 22.57 2.99
C MET A 408 1.52 24.07 2.63
N GLN A 409 1.63 24.97 3.64
CA GLN A 409 1.67 26.41 3.39
C GLN A 409 2.91 26.83 2.58
N LEU A 410 4.07 26.26 2.88
CA LEU A 410 5.33 26.56 2.18
C LEU A 410 5.31 26.06 0.73
N LEU A 411 4.71 24.91 0.47
CA LEU A 411 4.75 24.23 -0.80
C LEU A 411 3.65 24.69 -1.79
N LEU A 412 2.58 25.29 -1.29
CA LEU A 412 1.35 25.56 -2.04
C LEU A 412 1.58 26.42 -3.29
N SER A 413 2.47 27.42 -3.23
CA SER A 413 2.72 28.33 -4.35
C SER A 413 3.32 27.61 -5.55
N GLY A 414 4.40 26.85 -5.35
CA GLY A 414 5.06 26.09 -6.41
C GLY A 414 4.16 24.96 -6.92
N TRP A 415 3.42 24.30 -6.04
CA TRP A 415 2.48 23.26 -6.42
C TRP A 415 1.38 23.77 -7.38
N LYS A 416 0.74 24.90 -7.03
CA LYS A 416 -0.25 25.54 -7.90
C LYS A 416 0.34 25.93 -9.26
N HIS A 417 1.54 26.52 -9.23
CA HIS A 417 2.21 26.98 -10.43
C HIS A 417 2.52 25.78 -11.36
N LEU A 418 3.07 24.70 -10.82
CA LEU A 418 3.34 23.50 -11.62
C LEU A 418 2.07 22.96 -12.31
N VAL A 419 0.99 22.75 -11.55
CA VAL A 419 -0.26 22.19 -12.11
C VAL A 419 -0.82 23.11 -13.18
N ALA A 420 -0.85 24.43 -12.93
CA ALA A 420 -1.36 25.40 -13.90
C ALA A 420 -0.52 25.42 -15.20
N GLN A 421 0.80 25.39 -15.09
CA GLN A 421 1.67 25.37 -16.27
C GLN A 421 1.56 24.04 -17.05
N SER A 422 1.50 22.92 -16.34
CA SER A 422 1.32 21.61 -16.99
C SER A 422 0.03 21.54 -17.79
N MET A 423 -1.09 22.06 -17.24
CA MET A 423 -2.37 22.11 -17.96
C MET A 423 -2.30 23.05 -19.17
N LYS A 424 -1.68 24.22 -19.04
CA LYS A 424 -1.48 25.17 -20.15
C LYS A 424 -0.66 24.56 -21.29
N GLU A 425 0.30 23.73 -20.98
CA GLU A 425 1.16 23.05 -21.94
C GLU A 425 0.61 21.68 -22.39
N GLU A 426 -0.65 21.39 -22.10
CA GLU A 426 -1.31 20.13 -22.44
C GLU A 426 -0.54 18.88 -21.96
N LEU A 427 0.14 19.00 -20.82
CA LEU A 427 0.93 17.94 -20.20
C LEU A 427 0.12 17.29 -19.08
N PRO A 428 -0.21 15.99 -19.16
CA PRO A 428 -1.02 15.34 -18.14
C PRO A 428 -0.24 15.16 -16.83
N VAL A 429 -0.84 15.65 -15.75
CA VAL A 429 -0.37 15.50 -14.37
C VAL A 429 -1.55 15.17 -13.44
N PRO A 430 -2.25 14.06 -13.71
CA PRO A 430 -3.52 13.76 -13.06
C PRO A 430 -3.41 13.56 -11.55
N ALA A 431 -2.35 12.94 -11.04
CA ALA A 431 -2.18 12.74 -9.60
C ALA A 431 -1.83 14.04 -8.86
N PHE A 432 -0.96 14.90 -9.43
CA PHE A 432 -0.71 16.24 -8.87
C PHE A 432 -1.99 17.10 -8.84
N SER A 433 -2.78 17.04 -9.90
CA SER A 433 -4.05 17.75 -10.01
C SER A 433 -5.09 17.23 -9.02
N SER A 434 -5.22 15.91 -8.91
CA SER A 434 -6.15 15.27 -7.97
C SER A 434 -5.80 15.62 -6.51
N ALA A 435 -4.51 15.57 -6.15
CA ALA A 435 -4.04 15.94 -4.82
C ALA A 435 -4.34 17.41 -4.49
N LEU A 436 -4.08 18.33 -5.44
CA LEU A 436 -4.33 19.76 -5.25
C LEU A 436 -5.83 20.05 -5.08
N ASN A 437 -6.68 19.44 -5.91
CA ASN A 437 -8.12 19.57 -5.79
C ASN A 437 -8.66 19.00 -4.48
N TYR A 438 -8.13 17.84 -4.03
CA TYR A 438 -8.48 17.30 -2.72
C TYR A 438 -8.12 18.30 -1.60
N PHE A 439 -6.90 18.86 -1.65
CA PHE A 439 -6.47 19.85 -0.66
C PHE A 439 -7.38 21.06 -0.64
N TYR A 440 -7.72 21.62 -1.80
CA TYR A 440 -8.62 22.78 -1.88
C TYR A 440 -10.02 22.45 -1.36
N SER A 441 -10.55 21.28 -1.68
CA SER A 441 -11.84 20.84 -1.13
C SER A 441 -11.79 20.69 0.39
N LEU A 442 -10.71 20.14 0.93
CA LEU A 442 -10.52 19.95 2.37
C LEU A 442 -10.48 21.29 3.14
N VAL A 443 -9.86 22.33 2.55
CA VAL A 443 -9.74 23.64 3.21
C VAL A 443 -10.86 24.62 2.88
N SER A 444 -11.84 24.20 2.07
CA SER A 444 -13.00 25.03 1.69
C SER A 444 -14.16 24.80 2.65
N ALA A 445 -14.54 25.84 3.38
CA ALA A 445 -15.69 25.77 4.29
C ALA A 445 -17.04 25.55 3.56
N LYS A 446 -17.13 25.92 2.30
CA LYS A 446 -18.30 25.73 1.43
C LYS A 446 -17.88 25.02 0.14
N LEU A 447 -18.65 24.04 -0.26
CA LEU A 447 -18.47 23.28 -1.49
C LEU A 447 -19.73 23.38 -2.35
N PRO A 448 -19.66 23.13 -3.67
CA PRO A 448 -20.83 23.16 -4.55
C PRO A 448 -21.77 21.97 -4.37
N ALA A 449 -21.61 21.17 -3.30
CA ALA A 449 -22.45 20.03 -2.98
C ALA A 449 -23.91 20.42 -2.67
N ASN A 450 -24.16 21.66 -2.31
CA ASN A 450 -25.50 22.21 -2.16
C ASN A 450 -26.31 22.12 -3.47
N MET A 451 -25.69 22.35 -4.63
CA MET A 451 -26.33 22.21 -5.94
C MET A 451 -26.69 20.73 -6.22
N ILE A 452 -25.77 19.81 -5.91
CA ILE A 452 -26.05 18.37 -6.03
C ILE A 452 -27.23 17.96 -5.18
N GLN A 453 -27.27 18.43 -3.93
CA GLN A 453 -28.37 18.09 -3.01
C GLN A 453 -29.69 18.72 -3.42
N ALA A 454 -29.67 19.96 -3.92
CA ALA A 454 -30.86 20.61 -4.49
C ALA A 454 -31.40 19.86 -5.73
N GLN A 455 -30.53 19.42 -6.64
CA GLN A 455 -30.91 18.58 -7.78
C GLN A 455 -31.53 17.26 -7.34
N ARG A 456 -30.96 16.58 -6.34
CA ARG A 456 -31.50 15.34 -5.78
C ARG A 456 -32.90 15.55 -5.18
N ASP A 457 -33.10 16.67 -4.49
CA ASP A 457 -34.40 17.00 -3.93
C ASP A 457 -35.41 17.38 -5.03
N TYR A 458 -34.97 18.11 -6.04
CA TYR A 458 -35.80 18.51 -7.17
C TYR A 458 -36.39 17.32 -7.94
N PHE A 459 -35.58 16.31 -8.27
CA PHE A 459 -36.05 15.18 -9.07
C PHE A 459 -36.57 13.99 -8.25
N GLY A 460 -36.26 13.91 -6.95
CA GLY A 460 -36.56 12.71 -6.17
C GLY A 460 -36.93 12.94 -4.71
N ALA A 461 -37.20 14.16 -4.30
CA ALA A 461 -37.54 14.51 -2.90
C ALA A 461 -36.54 13.93 -1.87
N HIS A 462 -35.24 13.92 -2.19
CA HIS A 462 -34.20 13.32 -1.36
C HIS A 462 -33.79 14.17 -0.16
N THR A 463 -34.51 15.23 0.11
CA THR A 463 -34.35 16.15 1.23
C THR A 463 -32.98 16.80 1.34
N PHE A 464 -32.87 17.88 2.06
CA PHE A 464 -31.64 18.59 2.34
C PHE A 464 -31.66 19.20 3.73
N GLU A 465 -30.48 19.41 4.33
CA GLU A 465 -30.34 20.23 5.52
C GLU A 465 -30.18 21.70 5.12
N ARG A 466 -30.69 22.61 5.92
CA ARG A 466 -30.54 24.06 5.72
C ARG A 466 -29.39 24.60 6.56
N THR A 467 -28.75 25.68 6.09
CA THR A 467 -27.66 26.35 6.81
C THR A 467 -28.15 27.27 7.95
N ASP A 468 -29.43 27.62 7.94
CA ASP A 468 -30.12 28.46 8.89
C ASP A 468 -30.98 27.67 9.90
N GLU A 469 -30.85 26.33 9.88
CA GLU A 469 -31.55 25.42 10.77
C GLU A 469 -30.55 24.50 11.51
N LEU A 470 -31.04 23.77 12.54
CA LEU A 470 -30.20 22.82 13.28
C LEU A 470 -29.82 21.61 12.42
N ARG A 471 -28.60 21.12 12.61
CA ARG A 471 -28.14 19.88 11.95
C ARG A 471 -29.04 18.69 12.30
N GLY A 472 -29.25 17.82 11.32
CA GLY A 472 -30.13 16.64 11.45
C GLY A 472 -31.61 16.92 11.13
N GLN A 473 -31.99 18.16 10.79
CA GLN A 473 -33.32 18.49 10.30
C GLN A 473 -33.33 18.49 8.77
N PHE A 474 -34.20 17.70 8.19
CA PHE A 474 -34.27 17.48 6.75
C PHE A 474 -35.55 18.10 6.15
N PHE A 475 -35.36 18.88 5.08
CA PHE A 475 -36.37 19.66 4.39
C PHE A 475 -36.54 19.13 2.95
N HIS A 476 -37.72 19.27 2.42
CA HIS A 476 -38.06 19.06 1.02
C HIS A 476 -38.76 20.33 0.49
N GLU A 477 -38.44 20.73 -0.73
CA GLU A 477 -39.07 21.85 -1.41
C GLU A 477 -39.91 21.35 -2.58
N ASN A 478 -41.11 21.87 -2.72
CA ASN A 478 -41.95 21.63 -3.91
C ASN A 478 -41.50 22.52 -5.06
N TRP A 479 -40.34 22.25 -5.63
CA TRP A 479 -39.66 23.05 -6.66
C TRP A 479 -40.54 23.38 -7.88
N THR A 480 -41.43 22.47 -8.25
CA THR A 480 -42.24 22.59 -9.48
C THR A 480 -43.65 23.15 -9.21
N GLY A 481 -44.09 23.19 -7.96
CA GLY A 481 -45.44 23.51 -7.56
C GLY A 481 -46.46 22.36 -7.84
N HIS A 482 -45.99 21.24 -8.36
CA HIS A 482 -46.81 20.06 -8.70
C HIS A 482 -46.43 18.79 -7.92
N GLY A 483 -45.43 18.88 -7.06
CA GLY A 483 -44.99 17.76 -6.22
C GLY A 483 -45.94 17.48 -5.06
N GLY A 484 -45.89 16.28 -4.53
CA GLY A 484 -46.55 15.89 -3.29
C GLY A 484 -45.67 16.10 -2.05
N ASP A 485 -46.26 15.83 -0.87
CA ASP A 485 -45.55 15.94 0.42
C ASP A 485 -44.72 14.68 0.78
N THR A 486 -44.71 13.69 -0.10
CA THR A 486 -43.97 12.44 0.12
C THR A 486 -42.48 12.66 -0.02
N LYS A 487 -41.71 12.30 1.02
CA LYS A 487 -40.25 12.43 1.05
C LYS A 487 -39.56 11.07 0.85
N SER A 488 -38.51 11.04 0.08
CA SER A 488 -37.60 9.90 -0.02
C SER A 488 -36.69 9.82 1.21
N GLY A 489 -36.33 8.62 1.66
CA GLY A 489 -35.38 8.45 2.75
C GLY A 489 -34.00 9.01 2.38
N THR A 490 -33.30 9.62 3.35
CA THR A 490 -31.94 10.09 3.18
C THR A 490 -30.98 8.92 3.39
N TYR A 491 -30.22 8.55 2.37
CA TYR A 491 -29.08 7.66 2.53
C TYR A 491 -27.86 8.51 2.89
N ASN A 492 -27.41 8.42 4.15
CA ASN A 492 -26.14 8.96 4.57
C ASN A 492 -25.03 7.96 4.20
N VAL A 493 -24.02 8.43 3.49
CA VAL A 493 -22.79 7.69 3.18
C VAL A 493 -21.86 7.72 4.38
#